data_5959eedf7d351d25e7f92e4f155e795e
#
_entry.id   5959eedf7d351d25e7f92e4f155e795e
#
_cell.length_a   1.000
_cell.length_b   1.000
_cell.length_c   1.000
_cell.angle_alpha   90.00
_cell.angle_beta   90.00
_cell.angle_gamma   90.00
#
_symmetry.space_group_name_H-M   'P 1'
#
loop_
_entity.id
_entity.type
_entity.pdbx_description
1 polymer ?
#
loop_
_entity_poly.entity_id
_entity_poly.type
_entity_poly.pdbx_seq_one_letter_code
_entity_poly.pdbx_strand_id
1 'polypeptide(L)'
;MEEYFVCPECKSEDVEIIKERGRDLTLRCAECGHVWQITLSKMIQVPIIVSKHERSFKKTVKLPVDEEIRVGDIVELEDDEVRISSIELEDNKRVEKAEIKDVKVLWGKSLVYPKVIGVSIYLPKGITQSFKVKVDREEEFAVGEVLEVGGYTFKIDKIKVEGKMLRYGRAKADEIVRIMGRPIRGRASRNLEIYRGYGKD
;
A
#
# COMPACT_ATOMS: atom_id res chain seq x y z
N MET A 1 -9.63 -9.15 -13.30
CA MET A 1 -8.45 -10.04 -13.18
C MET A 1 -8.60 -11.08 -14.26
N GLU A 2 -7.73 -11.08 -15.25
CA GLU A 2 -7.70 -12.15 -16.25
C GLU A 2 -7.06 -13.37 -15.59
N GLU A 3 -7.80 -14.48 -15.53
CA GLU A 3 -7.26 -15.73 -14.99
C GLU A 3 -6.31 -16.32 -16.02
N TYR A 4 -5.02 -16.35 -15.68
CA TYR A 4 -3.98 -16.97 -16.51
C TYR A 4 -3.88 -18.45 -16.17
N PHE A 5 -4.15 -19.30 -17.16
CA PHE A 5 -4.01 -20.76 -17.02
C PHE A 5 -2.71 -21.22 -17.67
N VAL A 6 -2.01 -22.12 -16.99
CA VAL A 6 -0.76 -22.71 -17.47
C VAL A 6 -0.95 -24.21 -17.63
N CYS A 7 -0.56 -24.76 -18.77
CA CYS A 7 -0.63 -26.18 -19.00
C CYS A 7 0.21 -26.97 -17.99
N PRO A 8 -0.35 -27.95 -17.28
CA PRO A 8 0.41 -28.73 -16.28
C PRO A 8 1.51 -29.57 -16.91
N GLU A 9 1.39 -29.96 -18.19
CA GLU A 9 2.34 -30.83 -18.90
C GLU A 9 3.52 -30.03 -19.50
N CYS A 10 3.23 -29.08 -20.42
CA CYS A 10 4.27 -28.38 -21.18
C CYS A 10 4.57 -26.98 -20.67
N LYS A 11 3.84 -26.48 -19.66
CA LYS A 11 3.98 -25.13 -19.08
C LYS A 11 3.68 -23.98 -20.03
N SER A 12 3.02 -24.26 -21.16
CA SER A 12 2.55 -23.22 -22.06
C SER A 12 1.40 -22.43 -21.45
N GLU A 13 1.35 -21.14 -21.73
CA GLU A 13 0.25 -20.22 -21.36
C GLU A 13 -0.83 -20.17 -22.45
N ASP A 14 -0.61 -20.80 -23.60
CA ASP A 14 -1.58 -20.86 -24.70
C ASP A 14 -2.62 -21.95 -24.41
N VAL A 15 -3.67 -21.52 -23.68
CA VAL A 15 -4.72 -22.40 -23.14
C VAL A 15 -6.10 -21.93 -23.57
N GLU A 16 -6.90 -22.83 -24.11
CA GLU A 16 -8.28 -22.61 -24.55
C GLU A 16 -9.29 -23.19 -23.54
N ILE A 17 -10.34 -22.45 -23.23
CA ILE A 17 -11.50 -22.97 -22.48
C ILE A 17 -12.42 -23.67 -23.47
N ILE A 18 -12.48 -25.02 -23.41
CA ILE A 18 -13.33 -25.81 -24.31
C ILE A 18 -14.72 -26.09 -23.73
N LYS A 19 -14.87 -25.94 -22.40
CA LYS A 19 -16.17 -26.12 -21.75
C LYS A 19 -16.20 -25.37 -20.43
N GLU A 20 -17.34 -24.76 -20.13
CA GLU A 20 -17.62 -24.09 -18.87
C GLU A 20 -18.98 -24.56 -18.32
N ARG A 21 -18.99 -24.94 -17.04
CA ARG A 21 -20.21 -25.30 -16.28
C ARG A 21 -20.15 -24.69 -14.88
N GLY A 22 -20.71 -23.49 -14.74
CA GLY A 22 -20.61 -22.74 -13.49
C GLY A 22 -19.18 -22.39 -13.15
N ARG A 23 -18.59 -23.03 -12.13
CA ARG A 23 -17.19 -22.85 -11.74
C ARG A 23 -16.23 -23.90 -12.30
N ASP A 24 -16.77 -24.93 -12.94
CA ASP A 24 -15.95 -26.01 -13.52
C ASP A 24 -15.60 -25.67 -14.96
N LEU A 25 -14.31 -25.54 -15.22
CA LEU A 25 -13.74 -25.31 -16.54
C LEU A 25 -13.03 -26.55 -17.05
N THR A 26 -13.22 -26.86 -18.33
CA THR A 26 -12.39 -27.83 -19.05
C THR A 26 -11.50 -27.05 -20.00
N LEU A 27 -10.21 -27.21 -19.83
CA LEU A 27 -9.15 -26.48 -20.52
C LEU A 27 -8.40 -27.38 -21.48
N ARG A 28 -7.89 -26.84 -22.58
CA ARG A 28 -7.03 -27.51 -23.54
C ARG A 28 -5.82 -26.64 -23.85
N CYS A 29 -4.64 -27.24 -23.80
CA CYS A 29 -3.41 -26.58 -24.26
C CYS A 29 -3.39 -26.58 -25.79
N ALA A 30 -3.19 -25.42 -26.42
CA ALA A 30 -3.08 -25.28 -27.86
C ALA A 30 -1.78 -25.90 -28.41
N GLU A 31 -0.69 -25.93 -27.61
CA GLU A 31 0.60 -26.47 -28.03
C GLU A 31 0.68 -28.00 -27.94
N CYS A 32 0.36 -28.60 -26.79
CA CYS A 32 0.54 -30.06 -26.60
C CYS A 32 -0.77 -30.85 -26.67
N GLY A 33 -1.91 -30.19 -26.76
CA GLY A 33 -3.25 -30.82 -26.84
C GLY A 33 -3.73 -31.42 -25.51
N HIS A 34 -2.99 -31.29 -24.40
CA HIS A 34 -3.41 -31.80 -23.11
C HIS A 34 -4.72 -31.14 -22.65
N VAL A 35 -5.65 -31.97 -22.14
CA VAL A 35 -6.95 -31.53 -21.66
C VAL A 35 -7.06 -31.82 -20.16
N TRP A 36 -7.46 -30.80 -19.37
CA TRP A 36 -7.65 -30.95 -17.92
C TRP A 36 -8.85 -30.19 -17.44
N GLN A 37 -9.27 -30.42 -16.21
CA GLN A 37 -10.37 -29.74 -15.56
C GLN A 37 -9.89 -29.00 -14.32
N ILE A 38 -10.46 -27.82 -14.10
CA ILE A 38 -10.28 -27.04 -12.88
C ILE A 38 -11.64 -26.56 -12.38
N THR A 39 -11.72 -26.33 -11.09
CA THR A 39 -12.87 -25.68 -10.45
C THR A 39 -12.40 -24.33 -9.93
N LEU A 40 -13.01 -23.25 -10.42
CA LEU A 40 -12.73 -21.90 -9.96
C LEU A 40 -13.16 -21.71 -8.51
N SER A 41 -12.36 -21.01 -7.74
CA SER A 41 -12.66 -20.68 -6.35
C SER A 41 -13.94 -19.86 -6.24
N LYS A 42 -14.71 -20.10 -5.19
CA LYS A 42 -15.89 -19.28 -4.92
C LYS A 42 -15.45 -17.90 -4.45
N MET A 43 -15.86 -16.87 -5.16
CA MET A 43 -15.64 -15.48 -4.75
C MET A 43 -16.65 -15.05 -3.71
N ILE A 44 -16.19 -14.45 -2.62
CA ILE A 44 -17.05 -13.82 -1.62
C ILE A 44 -16.75 -12.34 -1.50
N GLN A 45 -17.74 -11.57 -1.05
CA GLN A 45 -17.58 -10.14 -0.82
C GLN A 45 -17.13 -9.91 0.63
N VAL A 46 -15.95 -9.32 0.78
CA VAL A 46 -15.35 -8.98 2.07
C VAL A 46 -15.38 -7.46 2.26
N PRO A 47 -15.94 -6.96 3.39
CA PRO A 47 -15.87 -5.54 3.71
C PRO A 47 -14.43 -5.10 3.93
N ILE A 48 -14.05 -3.94 3.35
CA ILE A 48 -12.74 -3.34 3.55
C ILE A 48 -12.88 -1.86 3.93
N ILE A 49 -12.16 -1.43 4.98
CA ILE A 49 -12.08 -0.04 5.39
C ILE A 49 -10.76 0.53 4.87
N VAL A 50 -10.85 1.39 3.89
CA VAL A 50 -9.71 2.01 3.20
C VAL A 50 -9.42 3.36 3.82
N SER A 51 -8.24 3.52 4.42
CA SER A 51 -7.75 4.79 4.96
C SER A 51 -7.06 5.60 3.86
N LYS A 52 -7.56 6.82 3.65
CA LYS A 52 -7.01 7.83 2.73
C LYS A 52 -6.71 9.09 3.54
N HIS A 53 -5.48 9.20 4.06
CA HIS A 53 -5.05 10.27 4.97
C HIS A 53 -5.93 10.40 6.23
N GLU A 54 -6.72 11.46 6.33
CA GLU A 54 -7.56 11.76 7.50
C GLU A 54 -8.98 11.18 7.40
N ARG A 55 -9.32 10.53 6.28
CA ARG A 55 -10.64 9.92 6.04
C ARG A 55 -10.51 8.42 5.84
N SER A 56 -11.56 7.71 6.22
CA SER A 56 -11.70 6.28 5.94
C SER A 56 -13.01 6.02 5.20
N PHE A 57 -12.97 5.13 4.24
CA PHE A 57 -14.09 4.78 3.39
C PHE A 57 -14.35 3.28 3.52
N LYS A 58 -15.61 2.90 3.69
CA LYS A 58 -16.03 1.50 3.65
C LYS A 58 -16.28 1.13 2.19
N LYS A 59 -15.61 0.09 1.73
CA LYS A 59 -15.77 -0.53 0.41
C LYS A 59 -15.97 -2.04 0.57
N THR A 60 -16.14 -2.74 -0.52
CA THR A 60 -16.23 -4.19 -0.58
C THR A 60 -15.30 -4.69 -1.66
N VAL A 61 -14.59 -5.77 -1.39
CA VAL A 61 -13.72 -6.45 -2.34
C VAL A 61 -14.20 -7.88 -2.54
N LYS A 62 -14.07 -8.41 -3.76
CA LYS A 62 -14.33 -9.81 -4.07
C LYS A 62 -13.02 -10.59 -3.96
N LEU A 63 -13.00 -11.59 -3.09
CA LEU A 63 -11.82 -12.43 -2.87
C LEU A 63 -12.20 -13.91 -2.88
N PRO A 64 -11.27 -14.81 -3.29
CA PRO A 64 -11.48 -16.25 -3.27
C PRO A 64 -11.62 -16.76 -1.83
N VAL A 65 -12.65 -17.56 -1.57
CA VAL A 65 -13.01 -18.00 -0.20
C VAL A 65 -11.95 -18.89 0.46
N ASP A 66 -11.19 -19.61 -0.33
CA ASP A 66 -10.18 -20.62 0.04
C ASP A 66 -8.74 -20.10 -0.01
N GLU A 67 -8.56 -18.80 -0.26
CA GLU A 67 -7.24 -18.16 -0.17
C GLU A 67 -6.94 -17.61 1.23
N GLU A 68 -5.65 -17.51 1.54
CA GLU A 68 -5.13 -16.84 2.74
C GLU A 68 -4.77 -15.40 2.41
N ILE A 69 -5.17 -14.45 3.26
CA ILE A 69 -4.77 -13.05 3.19
C ILE A 69 -3.90 -12.70 4.39
N ARG A 70 -2.92 -11.80 4.17
CA ARG A 70 -1.94 -11.38 5.17
C ARG A 70 -1.86 -9.86 5.28
N VAL A 71 -1.47 -9.38 6.43
CA VAL A 71 -1.07 -7.98 6.61
C VAL A 71 0.15 -7.70 5.73
N GLY A 72 0.06 -6.63 4.92
CA GLY A 72 1.05 -6.28 3.90
C GLY A 72 0.64 -6.61 2.47
N ASP A 73 -0.29 -7.55 2.28
CA ASP A 73 -0.80 -7.89 0.94
C ASP A 73 -1.47 -6.68 0.30
N ILE A 74 -1.44 -6.63 -1.03
CA ILE A 74 -2.09 -5.59 -1.83
C ILE A 74 -3.35 -6.18 -2.44
N VAL A 75 -4.47 -5.49 -2.25
CA VAL A 75 -5.77 -5.83 -2.80
C VAL A 75 -6.19 -4.74 -3.78
N GLU A 76 -6.54 -5.15 -5.00
CA GLU A 76 -7.04 -4.26 -6.03
C GLU A 76 -8.53 -3.98 -5.83
N LEU A 77 -8.91 -2.72 -5.89
CA LEU A 77 -10.27 -2.23 -6.00
C LEU A 77 -10.43 -1.53 -7.36
N GLU A 78 -11.65 -1.30 -7.82
CA GLU A 78 -11.92 -0.68 -9.13
C GLU A 78 -11.16 0.64 -9.38
N ASP A 79 -10.95 1.43 -8.31
CA ASP A 79 -10.34 2.76 -8.37
C ASP A 79 -9.16 2.93 -7.39
N ASP A 80 -8.64 1.85 -6.81
CA ASP A 80 -7.64 1.95 -5.76
C ASP A 80 -6.85 0.64 -5.59
N GLU A 81 -5.59 0.77 -5.22
CA GLU A 81 -4.77 -0.32 -4.68
C GLU A 81 -4.62 -0.12 -3.18
N VAL A 82 -4.91 -1.14 -2.41
CA VAL A 82 -4.97 -1.05 -0.96
C VAL A 82 -4.04 -2.06 -0.31
N ARG A 83 -3.05 -1.57 0.45
CA ARG A 83 -2.22 -2.43 1.29
C ARG A 83 -2.92 -2.74 2.59
N ILE A 84 -3.12 -4.03 2.89
CA ILE A 84 -3.76 -4.49 4.11
C ILE A 84 -2.89 -4.14 5.32
N SER A 85 -3.50 -3.50 6.30
CA SER A 85 -2.84 -3.08 7.54
C SER A 85 -3.31 -3.84 8.78
N SER A 86 -4.50 -4.46 8.73
CA SER A 86 -5.05 -5.30 9.79
C SER A 86 -6.17 -6.16 9.26
N ILE A 87 -6.34 -7.35 9.82
CA ILE A 87 -7.39 -8.32 9.49
C ILE A 87 -8.19 -8.57 10.76
N GLU A 88 -9.52 -8.38 10.71
CA GLU A 88 -10.43 -8.61 11.81
C GLU A 88 -11.32 -9.82 11.50
N LEU A 89 -11.35 -10.79 12.42
CA LEU A 89 -12.16 -11.99 12.33
C LEU A 89 -13.57 -11.79 12.90
N GLU A 90 -14.46 -12.76 12.70
CA GLU A 90 -15.85 -12.71 13.22
C GLU A 90 -15.93 -12.55 14.75
N ASP A 91 -14.94 -13.05 15.50
CA ASP A 91 -14.82 -12.88 16.95
C ASP A 91 -14.21 -11.53 17.40
N ASN A 92 -14.03 -10.59 16.46
CA ASN A 92 -13.42 -9.27 16.62
C ASN A 92 -11.92 -9.30 17.00
N LYS A 93 -11.26 -10.44 16.89
CA LYS A 93 -9.80 -10.52 17.04
C LYS A 93 -9.11 -9.98 15.80
N ARG A 94 -7.97 -9.34 16.02
CA ARG A 94 -7.08 -8.91 14.95
C ARG A 94 -5.93 -9.87 14.82
N VAL A 95 -5.68 -10.28 13.58
CA VAL A 95 -4.63 -11.25 13.23
C VAL A 95 -3.77 -10.71 12.09
N GLU A 96 -2.59 -11.30 11.91
CA GLU A 96 -1.68 -10.94 10.81
C GLU A 96 -1.97 -11.72 9.53
N LYS A 97 -2.67 -12.86 9.64
CA LYS A 97 -3.09 -13.70 8.51
C LYS A 97 -4.37 -14.47 8.84
N ALA A 98 -5.18 -14.73 7.84
CA ALA A 98 -6.41 -15.50 7.95
C ALA A 98 -6.84 -16.08 6.59
N GLU A 99 -7.63 -17.15 6.61
CA GLU A 99 -8.39 -17.57 5.43
C GLU A 99 -9.54 -16.60 5.17
N ILE A 100 -9.78 -16.28 3.90
CA ILE A 100 -10.78 -15.26 3.50
C ILE A 100 -12.18 -15.58 4.06
N LYS A 101 -12.53 -16.85 4.18
CA LYS A 101 -13.83 -17.29 4.75
C LYS A 101 -14.06 -16.83 6.20
N ASP A 102 -12.99 -16.62 6.97
CA ASP A 102 -13.03 -16.29 8.40
C ASP A 102 -12.92 -14.77 8.65
N VAL A 103 -12.71 -14.00 7.58
CA VAL A 103 -12.50 -12.55 7.65
C VAL A 103 -13.84 -11.82 7.75
N LYS A 104 -14.01 -11.02 8.81
CA LYS A 104 -15.12 -10.11 8.99
C LYS A 104 -14.92 -8.78 8.29
N VAL A 105 -13.76 -8.16 8.49
CA VAL A 105 -13.39 -6.83 7.93
C VAL A 105 -11.90 -6.76 7.70
N LEU A 106 -11.51 -6.24 6.53
CA LEU A 106 -10.15 -5.85 6.20
C LEU A 106 -9.96 -4.35 6.49
N TRP A 107 -8.78 -4.00 6.97
CA TRP A 107 -8.35 -2.61 7.12
C TRP A 107 -7.14 -2.39 6.24
N GLY A 108 -7.14 -1.33 5.44
CA GLY A 108 -6.05 -1.06 4.53
C GLY A 108 -5.76 0.41 4.32
N LYS A 109 -4.60 0.66 3.74
CA LYS A 109 -4.14 2.01 3.34
C LYS A 109 -4.12 2.08 1.81
N SER A 110 -4.75 3.09 1.24
CA SER A 110 -4.68 3.37 -0.21
C SER A 110 -3.24 3.62 -0.65
N LEU A 111 -2.84 3.02 -1.76
CA LEU A 111 -1.54 3.24 -2.42
C LEU A 111 -1.59 4.28 -3.53
N VAL A 112 -2.76 4.53 -4.09
CA VAL A 112 -2.96 5.52 -5.17
C VAL A 112 -2.80 6.96 -4.68
N TYR A 113 -3.01 7.21 -3.37
CA TYR A 113 -2.82 8.53 -2.79
C TYR A 113 -1.36 8.77 -2.40
N PRO A 114 -0.84 9.99 -2.66
CA PRO A 114 0.50 10.35 -2.22
C PRO A 114 0.64 10.24 -0.71
N LYS A 115 1.84 9.92 -0.26
CA LYS A 115 2.15 9.82 1.17
C LYS A 115 2.15 11.21 1.80
N VAL A 116 1.64 11.32 3.03
CA VAL A 116 1.80 12.50 3.87
C VAL A 116 2.77 12.16 4.99
N ILE A 117 3.90 12.87 5.05
CA ILE A 117 4.91 12.70 6.09
C ILE A 117 4.99 13.95 6.96
N GLY A 118 5.39 13.76 8.23
CA GLY A 118 5.65 14.89 9.13
C GLY A 118 7.06 15.45 8.89
N VAL A 119 7.21 16.76 8.96
CA VAL A 119 8.52 17.44 9.01
C VAL A 119 8.59 18.26 10.29
N SER A 120 9.67 18.13 11.05
CA SER A 120 9.93 18.94 12.25
C SER A 120 11.26 19.63 12.14
N ILE A 121 11.25 20.96 12.19
CA ILE A 121 12.45 21.80 12.11
C ILE A 121 12.70 22.37 13.49
N TYR A 122 13.86 22.06 14.06
CA TYR A 122 14.29 22.54 15.37
C TYR A 122 14.97 23.90 15.24
N LEU A 123 14.22 24.94 15.56
CA LEU A 123 14.70 26.33 15.56
C LEU A 123 15.49 26.67 16.82
N PRO A 124 16.30 27.75 16.83
CA PRO A 124 16.92 28.28 18.03
C PRO A 124 15.92 28.53 19.17
N LYS A 125 16.39 28.56 20.40
CA LYS A 125 15.58 28.77 21.61
C LYS A 125 14.54 27.67 21.90
N GLY A 126 14.74 26.43 21.40
CA GLY A 126 13.87 25.28 21.69
C GLY A 126 12.53 25.28 20.94
N ILE A 127 12.36 26.15 19.96
CA ILE A 127 11.13 26.18 19.14
C ILE A 127 11.17 25.07 18.10
N THR A 128 10.07 24.36 17.94
CA THR A 128 9.90 23.37 16.85
C THR A 128 8.82 23.81 15.90
N GLN A 129 9.17 24.01 14.63
CA GLN A 129 8.20 24.24 13.57
C GLN A 129 7.87 22.90 12.92
N SER A 130 6.57 22.58 12.82
CA SER A 130 6.10 21.32 12.24
C SER A 130 5.25 21.55 11.03
N PHE A 131 5.46 20.70 10.02
CA PHE A 131 4.69 20.69 8.77
C PHE A 131 4.21 19.27 8.49
N LYS A 132 3.11 19.15 7.75
CA LYS A 132 2.76 17.93 7.01
C LYS A 132 3.06 18.21 5.53
N VAL A 133 3.77 17.31 4.86
CA VAL A 133 4.12 17.47 3.44
C VAL A 133 3.63 16.27 2.64
N LYS A 134 3.22 16.55 1.42
CA LYS A 134 2.76 15.58 0.46
C LYS A 134 3.94 15.18 -0.42
N VAL A 135 4.20 13.89 -0.56
CA VAL A 135 5.34 13.33 -1.29
C VAL A 135 4.92 12.08 -2.07
N ASP A 136 5.65 11.75 -3.12
CA ASP A 136 5.50 10.45 -3.78
C ASP A 136 5.98 9.34 -2.85
N ARG A 137 5.32 8.18 -2.88
CA ARG A 137 5.66 7.03 -2.02
C ARG A 137 7.03 6.45 -2.31
N GLU A 138 7.44 6.46 -3.57
CA GLU A 138 8.74 5.95 -4.02
C GLU A 138 9.88 6.96 -3.86
N GLU A 139 9.54 8.22 -3.52
CA GLU A 139 10.53 9.27 -3.31
C GLU A 139 11.46 8.93 -2.15
N GLU A 140 12.78 9.06 -2.35
CA GLU A 140 13.78 8.79 -1.32
C GLU A 140 14.23 10.06 -0.62
N PHE A 141 14.47 9.93 0.69
CA PHE A 141 15.03 10.96 1.54
C PHE A 141 16.27 10.44 2.26
N ALA A 142 17.34 11.24 2.24
CA ALA A 142 18.61 10.89 2.87
C ALA A 142 18.91 11.77 4.09
N VAL A 143 19.47 11.19 5.15
CA VAL A 143 20.04 11.97 6.25
C VAL A 143 21.20 12.82 5.70
N GLY A 144 21.20 14.10 6.03
CA GLY A 144 22.16 15.08 5.49
C GLY A 144 21.67 15.85 4.26
N GLU A 145 20.58 15.44 3.64
CA GLU A 145 19.93 16.16 2.54
C GLU A 145 19.40 17.52 3.00
N VAL A 146 19.45 18.50 2.07
CA VAL A 146 19.00 19.87 2.32
C VAL A 146 17.70 20.11 1.57
N LEU A 147 16.63 20.40 2.31
CA LEU A 147 15.29 20.58 1.79
C LEU A 147 14.73 21.94 2.15
N GLU A 148 13.67 22.34 1.45
CA GLU A 148 12.88 23.53 1.77
C GLU A 148 11.42 23.13 2.05
N VAL A 149 10.82 23.74 3.08
CA VAL A 149 9.38 23.66 3.37
C VAL A 149 8.90 24.92 4.08
N GLY A 150 7.82 25.52 3.59
CA GLY A 150 7.22 26.68 4.24
C GLY A 150 8.17 27.88 4.42
N GLY A 151 9.12 28.07 3.50
CA GLY A 151 10.14 29.12 3.58
C GLY A 151 11.33 28.80 4.48
N TYR A 152 11.41 27.60 5.04
CA TYR A 152 12.56 27.14 5.84
C TYR A 152 13.45 26.22 5.03
N THR A 153 14.72 26.60 4.80
CA THR A 153 15.75 25.67 4.30
C THR A 153 16.37 24.96 5.50
N PHE A 154 16.36 23.61 5.49
CA PHE A 154 16.84 22.80 6.60
C PHE A 154 17.59 21.58 6.12
N LYS A 155 18.52 21.09 6.94
CA LYS A 155 19.25 19.83 6.74
C LYS A 155 18.61 18.72 7.55
N ILE A 156 18.39 17.57 6.91
CA ILE A 156 17.86 16.37 7.62
C ILE A 156 18.91 15.84 8.60
N ASP A 157 18.58 15.81 9.87
CA ASP A 157 19.41 15.20 10.92
C ASP A 157 19.01 13.75 11.20
N LYS A 158 17.70 13.45 11.11
CA LYS A 158 17.14 12.14 11.43
C LYS A 158 15.87 11.89 10.62
N ILE A 159 15.64 10.61 10.30
CA ILE A 159 14.40 10.14 9.67
C ILE A 159 13.78 9.08 10.58
N LYS A 160 12.53 9.29 11.00
CA LYS A 160 11.74 8.29 11.71
C LYS A 160 10.98 7.45 10.71
N VAL A 161 11.27 6.17 10.66
CA VAL A 161 10.49 5.14 9.98
C VAL A 161 9.69 4.32 11.00
N GLU A 162 8.81 3.43 10.58
CA GLU A 162 8.06 2.58 11.49
C GLU A 162 9.02 1.77 12.38
N GLY A 163 8.89 1.92 13.71
CA GLY A 163 9.70 1.22 14.71
C GLY A 163 11.18 1.62 14.84
N LYS A 164 11.71 2.51 13.96
CA LYS A 164 13.15 2.82 13.90
C LYS A 164 13.43 4.31 13.67
N MET A 165 14.60 4.76 14.16
CA MET A 165 15.14 6.10 13.91
C MET A 165 16.45 5.99 13.13
N LEU A 166 16.48 6.53 11.91
CA LEU A 166 17.69 6.61 11.09
C LEU A 166 18.46 7.89 11.42
N ARG A 167 19.76 7.76 11.70
CA ARG A 167 20.71 8.86 11.89
C ARG A 167 21.72 8.96 10.75
N TYR A 168 21.67 8.05 9.80
CA TYR A 168 22.46 7.97 8.56
C TYR A 168 21.70 7.11 7.55
N GLY A 169 22.08 7.20 6.26
CA GLY A 169 21.44 6.46 5.18
C GLY A 169 20.20 7.16 4.63
N ARG A 170 19.35 6.39 3.99
CA ARG A 170 18.15 6.87 3.29
C ARG A 170 16.95 5.96 3.56
N ALA A 171 15.74 6.46 3.27
CA ALA A 171 14.49 5.71 3.32
C ALA A 171 13.53 6.20 2.24
N LYS A 172 12.67 5.31 1.75
CA LYS A 172 11.55 5.69 0.88
C LYS A 172 10.45 6.38 1.68
N ALA A 173 9.77 7.33 1.05
CA ALA A 173 8.68 8.08 1.70
C ALA A 173 7.60 7.16 2.28
N ASP A 174 7.32 6.02 1.64
CA ASP A 174 6.32 5.05 2.12
C ASP A 174 6.63 4.52 3.53
N GLU A 175 7.90 4.38 3.87
CA GLU A 175 8.36 3.93 5.19
C GLU A 175 8.44 5.08 6.22
N ILE A 176 8.52 6.33 5.75
CA ILE A 176 8.78 7.49 6.59
C ILE A 176 7.54 7.92 7.35
N VAL A 177 7.67 8.07 8.66
CA VAL A 177 6.69 8.68 9.55
C VAL A 177 6.98 10.18 9.72
N ARG A 178 8.27 10.54 9.88
CA ARG A 178 8.69 11.92 10.14
C ARG A 178 10.14 12.18 9.79
N ILE A 179 10.38 13.32 9.17
CA ILE A 179 11.71 13.90 8.95
C ILE A 179 11.97 14.96 10.03
N MET A 180 13.18 14.99 10.56
CA MET A 180 13.61 15.95 11.58
C MET A 180 14.92 16.58 11.16
N GLY A 181 15.03 17.90 11.32
CA GLY A 181 16.22 18.62 10.92
C GLY A 181 16.35 19.99 11.57
N ARG A 182 17.44 20.68 11.22
CA ARG A 182 17.76 22.03 11.69
C ARG A 182 17.90 22.99 10.54
N PRO A 183 17.48 24.26 10.70
CA PRO A 183 17.60 25.26 9.66
C PRO A 183 19.06 25.50 9.33
N ILE A 184 19.33 25.69 8.05
CA ILE A 184 20.66 26.07 7.56
C ILE A 184 20.55 27.22 6.56
N ARG A 185 21.67 27.91 6.34
CA ARG A 185 21.83 28.81 5.21
C ARG A 185 22.41 28.02 4.05
N GLY A 186 21.73 27.99 2.92
CA GLY A 186 22.17 27.25 1.75
C GLY A 186 21.03 27.04 0.74
N ARG A 187 21.36 26.41 -0.37
CA ARG A 187 20.38 26.07 -1.41
C ARG A 187 19.80 24.69 -1.12
N ALA A 188 18.47 24.58 -1.14
CA ALA A 188 17.77 23.32 -1.05
C ALA A 188 17.92 22.52 -2.36
N SER A 189 17.98 21.20 -2.27
CA SER A 189 17.91 20.28 -3.42
C SER A 189 16.50 20.27 -4.03
N ARG A 190 15.49 20.41 -3.19
CA ARG A 190 14.07 20.42 -3.57
C ARG A 190 13.20 21.11 -2.53
N ASN A 191 12.02 21.55 -2.96
CA ASN A 191 11.01 22.17 -2.12
C ASN A 191 9.88 21.18 -1.89
N LEU A 192 9.45 21.01 -0.63
CA LEU A 192 8.39 20.09 -0.26
C LEU A 192 7.03 20.80 -0.25
N GLU A 193 6.04 20.18 -0.90
CA GLU A 193 4.68 20.69 -0.93
C GLU A 193 3.98 20.47 0.42
N ILE A 194 3.49 21.59 1.02
CA ILE A 194 2.74 21.51 2.29
C ILE A 194 1.36 20.90 2.03
N TYR A 195 1.04 19.85 2.77
CA TYR A 195 -0.29 19.26 2.80
C TYR A 195 -1.22 20.12 3.65
N ARG A 196 -2.21 20.74 3.03
CA ARG A 196 -3.20 21.62 3.68
C ARG A 196 -4.50 20.90 4.08
N GLY A 197 -4.56 19.57 3.97
CA GLY A 197 -5.79 18.80 4.12
C GLY A 197 -6.65 18.84 2.85
N TYR A 198 -7.68 18.01 2.77
CA TYR A 198 -8.72 18.20 1.78
C TYR A 198 -9.62 19.33 2.29
N GLY A 199 -9.70 20.42 1.53
CA GLY A 199 -10.63 21.52 1.80
C GLY A 199 -12.03 20.93 2.04
N LYS A 200 -12.75 21.51 2.99
CA LYS A 200 -14.20 21.33 3.06
C LYS A 200 -14.75 22.16 1.91
N ASP A 201 -15.07 21.50 0.80
CA ASP A 201 -16.01 22.03 -0.19
C ASP A 201 -17.42 21.76 0.31
#